data_2f61bb37aa7fe7811e28164251e905bf
#
_entry.id   2f61bb37aa7fe7811e28164251e905bf
#
_cell.length_a   1.000
_cell.length_b   1.000
_cell.length_c   1.000
_cell.angle_alpha   90.00
_cell.angle_beta   90.00
_cell.angle_gamma   90.00
#
_symmetry.space_group_name_H-M   'P 1'
#
loop_
_entity.id
_entity.type
_entity.pdbx_description
1 polymer ?
#
loop_
_entity_poly.entity_id
_entity_poly.type
_entity_poly.pdbx_seq_one_letter_code
_entity_poly.pdbx_strand_id
1 'polypeptide(L)'
;MPETADDHAADDRLAEAELTELDFTDAVFADQEWDGRCFIGCRFTEADMRGLHTRSCRFTNCDFTNADLGASQHRATAFHSCTFQRTTLTDSMLEHCSLLGSTLSDCRLRPWTLREVDLRLTGLGHADLREVALAGLKLTEANLVQADLRGADLSGADLTGARLLGARLEGADLRGARLDADALVQARLTGARIDVDTAIRFAAANGLRVDLGR
;
A
#
# COMPACT_ATOMS: atom_id res chain seq x y z
N MET A 1 7.64 -44.73 -24.15
CA MET A 1 6.86 -43.83 -23.29
C MET A 1 7.23 -42.42 -23.66
N PRO A 2 6.43 -41.64 -24.38
CA PRO A 2 6.64 -40.22 -24.55
C PRO A 2 5.76 -39.51 -23.53
N GLU A 3 6.39 -38.91 -22.55
CA GLU A 3 5.77 -38.06 -21.52
C GLU A 3 5.69 -36.61 -22.02
N THR A 4 4.50 -36.20 -22.31
CA THR A 4 3.79 -34.99 -21.90
C THR A 4 4.41 -33.65 -22.31
N ALA A 5 4.26 -33.32 -23.60
CA ALA A 5 4.36 -31.94 -24.11
C ALA A 5 3.04 -31.13 -23.86
N ASP A 6 1.99 -31.75 -23.34
CA ASP A 6 0.66 -31.14 -23.19
C ASP A 6 0.45 -30.41 -21.86
N ASP A 7 1.19 -30.73 -20.79
CA ASP A 7 1.01 -30.05 -19.47
C ASP A 7 1.59 -28.64 -19.45
N HIS A 8 2.70 -28.39 -20.18
CA HIS A 8 3.28 -27.03 -20.25
C HIS A 8 2.44 -26.07 -21.11
N ALA A 9 1.75 -26.59 -22.13
CA ALA A 9 0.89 -25.77 -22.99
C ALA A 9 -0.44 -25.38 -22.31
N ALA A 10 -0.87 -26.12 -21.30
CA ALA A 10 -2.04 -25.77 -20.49
C ALA A 10 -1.71 -24.66 -19.47
N ASP A 11 -0.52 -24.68 -18.88
CA ASP A 11 -0.05 -23.67 -17.91
C ASP A 11 0.23 -22.32 -18.60
N ASP A 12 0.79 -22.34 -19.83
CA ASP A 12 1.00 -21.14 -20.65
C ASP A 12 -0.32 -20.48 -21.11
N ARG A 13 -1.39 -21.24 -21.32
CA ARG A 13 -2.70 -20.69 -21.67
C ARG A 13 -3.44 -20.06 -20.48
N LEU A 14 -3.15 -20.49 -19.27
CA LEU A 14 -3.68 -19.90 -18.05
C LEU A 14 -2.97 -18.58 -17.68
N ALA A 15 -1.75 -18.37 -18.16
CA ALA A 15 -1.02 -17.12 -17.97
C ALA A 15 -1.61 -15.94 -18.75
N GLU A 16 -2.33 -16.17 -19.86
CA GLU A 16 -2.98 -15.14 -20.69
C GLU A 16 -4.49 -15.03 -20.44
N ALA A 17 -5.10 -15.95 -19.69
CA ALA A 17 -6.53 -15.95 -19.45
C ALA A 17 -6.89 -14.97 -18.34
N GLU A 18 -7.78 -14.01 -18.64
CA GLU A 18 -8.43 -13.20 -17.62
C GLU A 18 -9.40 -14.08 -16.81
N LEU A 19 -9.14 -14.20 -15.50
CA LEU A 19 -10.01 -14.89 -14.56
C LEU A 19 -11.01 -13.88 -14.00
N THR A 20 -12.26 -13.99 -14.39
CA THR A 20 -13.28 -12.99 -14.07
C THR A 20 -14.36 -13.56 -13.15
N GLU A 21 -14.68 -12.82 -12.09
CA GLU A 21 -15.79 -13.10 -11.15
C GLU A 21 -15.74 -14.50 -10.51
N LEU A 22 -14.54 -15.09 -10.40
CA LEU A 22 -14.37 -16.38 -9.75
C LEU A 22 -14.36 -16.25 -8.23
N ASP A 23 -14.90 -17.29 -7.58
CA ASP A 23 -14.91 -17.40 -6.12
C ASP A 23 -13.81 -18.37 -5.66
N PHE A 24 -12.84 -17.82 -4.96
CA PHE A 24 -11.71 -18.52 -4.34
C PHE A 24 -11.80 -18.41 -2.80
N THR A 25 -13.00 -18.29 -2.25
CA THR A 25 -13.19 -18.28 -0.78
C THR A 25 -12.62 -19.55 -0.17
N ASP A 26 -11.87 -19.42 0.94
CA ASP A 26 -11.19 -20.52 1.64
C ASP A 26 -10.17 -21.32 0.80
N ALA A 27 -9.84 -20.84 -0.41
CA ALA A 27 -8.86 -21.54 -1.26
C ALA A 27 -7.44 -21.45 -0.66
N VAL A 28 -6.64 -22.49 -0.94
CA VAL A 28 -5.25 -22.55 -0.48
C VAL A 28 -4.29 -22.33 -1.65
N PHE A 29 -3.57 -21.22 -1.60
CA PHE A 29 -2.57 -20.80 -2.55
C PHE A 29 -1.20 -20.58 -1.89
N ALA A 30 -1.02 -21.12 -0.69
CA ALA A 30 0.22 -20.95 0.06
C ALA A 30 1.43 -21.44 -0.76
N ASP A 31 2.51 -20.64 -0.72
CA ASP A 31 3.80 -20.90 -1.36
C ASP A 31 3.72 -21.12 -2.90
N GLN A 32 2.64 -20.71 -3.55
CA GLN A 32 2.53 -20.78 -5.01
C GLN A 32 3.30 -19.63 -5.69
N GLU A 33 3.63 -19.85 -6.96
CA GLU A 33 4.20 -18.85 -7.85
C GLU A 33 3.22 -18.52 -8.97
N TRP A 34 2.87 -17.23 -9.13
CA TRP A 34 2.00 -16.77 -10.19
C TRP A 34 2.73 -15.74 -11.05
N ASP A 35 2.75 -15.94 -12.35
CA ASP A 35 3.33 -15.01 -13.31
C ASP A 35 2.29 -14.60 -14.35
N GLY A 36 2.18 -13.27 -14.60
CA GLY A 36 1.33 -12.69 -15.64
C GLY A 36 -0.17 -12.89 -15.47
N ARG A 37 -0.65 -13.45 -14.36
CA ARG A 37 -2.08 -13.76 -14.17
C ARG A 37 -2.90 -12.49 -13.99
N CYS A 38 -4.11 -12.50 -14.55
CA CYS A 38 -5.06 -11.39 -14.44
C CYS A 38 -6.37 -11.84 -13.78
N PHE A 39 -6.74 -11.19 -12.67
CA PHE A 39 -7.96 -11.47 -11.91
C PHE A 39 -8.84 -10.22 -11.89
N ILE A 40 -10.10 -10.34 -12.29
CA ILE A 40 -11.07 -9.24 -12.33
C ILE A 40 -12.31 -9.62 -11.54
N GLY A 41 -12.66 -8.85 -10.51
CA GLY A 41 -13.84 -9.06 -9.69
C GLY A 41 -13.83 -10.38 -8.91
N CYS A 42 -12.66 -11.01 -8.76
CA CYS A 42 -12.55 -12.29 -8.07
C CYS A 42 -12.60 -12.12 -6.54
N ARG A 43 -13.10 -13.14 -5.87
CA ARG A 43 -13.16 -13.19 -4.41
C ARG A 43 -12.10 -14.14 -3.87
N PHE A 44 -11.26 -13.61 -2.98
CA PHE A 44 -10.23 -14.34 -2.23
C PHE A 44 -10.50 -14.25 -0.72
N THR A 45 -11.78 -14.19 -0.33
CA THR A 45 -12.18 -14.09 1.08
C THR A 45 -11.68 -15.31 1.84
N GLU A 46 -11.00 -15.08 2.98
CA GLU A 46 -10.45 -16.13 3.86
C GLU A 46 -9.43 -17.07 3.17
N ALA A 47 -8.96 -16.72 1.98
CA ALA A 47 -7.97 -17.53 1.25
C ALA A 47 -6.61 -17.54 1.98
N ASP A 48 -5.98 -18.70 2.02
CA ASP A 48 -4.60 -18.87 2.47
C ASP A 48 -3.64 -18.61 1.31
N MET A 49 -3.03 -17.42 1.33
CA MET A 49 -2.08 -16.95 0.32
C MET A 49 -0.68 -16.68 0.94
N ARG A 50 -0.38 -17.32 2.07
CA ARG A 50 0.92 -17.17 2.74
C ARG A 50 2.06 -17.61 1.84
N GLY A 51 3.13 -16.82 1.84
CA GLY A 51 4.28 -17.12 0.99
C GLY A 51 4.00 -17.09 -0.50
N LEU A 52 2.83 -16.63 -0.96
CA LEU A 52 2.53 -16.50 -2.38
C LEU A 52 3.49 -15.54 -3.06
N HIS A 53 4.08 -15.98 -4.16
CA HIS A 53 4.92 -15.14 -5.01
C HIS A 53 4.16 -14.74 -6.27
N THR A 54 4.02 -13.44 -6.53
CA THR A 54 3.43 -12.95 -7.77
C THR A 54 4.41 -12.09 -8.55
N ARG A 55 4.45 -12.28 -9.87
CA ARG A 55 5.20 -11.45 -10.81
C ARG A 55 4.27 -11.00 -11.93
N SER A 56 4.31 -9.69 -12.23
CA SER A 56 3.52 -9.09 -13.32
C SER A 56 2.02 -9.42 -13.29
N CYS A 57 1.49 -9.80 -12.13
CA CYS A 57 0.08 -10.12 -11.97
C CYS A 57 -0.77 -8.85 -11.87
N ARG A 58 -2.05 -8.99 -12.19
CA ARG A 58 -3.04 -7.91 -12.05
C ARG A 58 -4.27 -8.43 -11.33
N PHE A 59 -4.64 -7.72 -10.27
CA PHE A 59 -5.89 -7.89 -9.55
C PHE A 59 -6.68 -6.59 -9.67
N THR A 60 -7.88 -6.66 -10.20
CA THR A 60 -8.76 -5.50 -10.38
C THR A 60 -10.11 -5.78 -9.74
N ASN A 61 -10.56 -4.90 -8.85
CA ASN A 61 -11.82 -5.03 -8.10
C ASN A 61 -11.94 -6.37 -7.35
N CYS A 62 -10.83 -6.94 -6.88
CA CYS A 62 -10.82 -8.20 -6.14
C CYS A 62 -11.03 -7.98 -4.63
N ASP A 63 -11.62 -8.98 -3.96
CA ASP A 63 -11.89 -8.96 -2.53
C ASP A 63 -10.97 -9.94 -1.79
N PHE A 64 -10.09 -9.40 -0.93
CA PHE A 64 -9.15 -10.14 -0.07
C PHE A 64 -9.56 -10.08 1.41
N THR A 65 -10.85 -9.91 1.69
CA THR A 65 -11.35 -9.84 3.07
C THR A 65 -10.95 -11.08 3.88
N ASN A 66 -10.33 -10.89 5.03
CA ASN A 66 -9.79 -11.92 5.91
C ASN A 66 -8.72 -12.84 5.27
N ALA A 67 -8.24 -12.59 4.06
CA ALA A 67 -7.20 -13.40 3.45
C ALA A 67 -5.87 -13.28 4.21
N ASP A 68 -5.08 -14.33 4.19
CA ASP A 68 -3.74 -14.34 4.76
C ASP A 68 -2.67 -14.28 3.64
N LEU A 69 -2.07 -13.08 3.45
CA LEU A 69 -0.93 -12.84 2.57
C LEU A 69 0.38 -12.67 3.38
N GLY A 70 0.45 -13.26 4.57
CA GLY A 70 1.67 -13.21 5.38
C GLY A 70 2.88 -13.77 4.63
N ALA A 71 4.04 -13.14 4.75
CA ALA A 71 5.29 -13.51 4.09
C ALA A 71 5.21 -13.60 2.53
N SER A 72 4.13 -13.09 1.91
CA SER A 72 4.00 -13.07 0.44
C SER A 72 4.98 -12.08 -0.21
N GLN A 73 5.33 -12.33 -1.47
CA GLN A 73 6.23 -11.48 -2.25
C GLN A 73 5.59 -11.12 -3.58
N HIS A 74 5.45 -9.82 -3.81
CA HIS A 74 4.81 -9.29 -5.01
C HIS A 74 5.78 -8.40 -5.76
N ARG A 75 6.00 -8.69 -7.03
CA ARG A 75 6.86 -7.90 -7.91
C ARG A 75 6.12 -7.48 -9.17
N ALA A 76 6.20 -6.18 -9.49
CA ALA A 76 5.52 -5.58 -10.65
C ALA A 76 4.02 -5.96 -10.72
N THR A 77 3.39 -6.20 -9.57
CA THR A 77 2.00 -6.63 -9.46
C THR A 77 1.09 -5.45 -9.15
N ALA A 78 -0.07 -5.40 -9.80
CA ALA A 78 -1.07 -4.37 -9.58
C ALA A 78 -2.28 -4.92 -8.81
N PHE A 79 -2.62 -4.25 -7.71
CA PHE A 79 -3.85 -4.44 -6.95
C PHE A 79 -4.67 -3.16 -7.07
N HIS A 80 -5.50 -3.07 -8.10
CA HIS A 80 -6.28 -1.85 -8.38
C HIS A 80 -7.70 -1.98 -7.87
N SER A 81 -8.15 -1.00 -7.10
CA SER A 81 -9.51 -0.96 -6.55
C SER A 81 -9.89 -2.22 -5.77
N CYS A 82 -8.90 -2.88 -5.15
CA CYS A 82 -9.11 -4.09 -4.36
C CYS A 82 -9.49 -3.75 -2.92
N THR A 83 -10.21 -4.66 -2.28
CA THR A 83 -10.58 -4.58 -0.88
C THR A 83 -9.71 -5.52 -0.05
N PHE A 84 -9.00 -4.93 0.94
CA PHE A 84 -8.25 -5.66 1.94
C PHE A 84 -8.85 -5.32 3.32
N GLN A 85 -9.85 -6.04 3.75
CA GLN A 85 -10.45 -5.85 5.06
C GLN A 85 -10.02 -6.98 6.00
N ARG A 86 -9.42 -6.65 7.13
CA ARG A 86 -8.87 -7.61 8.10
C ARG A 86 -7.86 -8.61 7.49
N THR A 87 -7.23 -8.21 6.41
CA THR A 87 -6.23 -8.99 5.69
C THR A 87 -4.90 -8.98 6.46
N THR A 88 -4.23 -10.12 6.50
CA THR A 88 -2.87 -10.21 7.04
C THR A 88 -1.86 -10.00 5.91
N LEU A 89 -0.95 -9.02 6.09
CA LEU A 89 0.15 -8.67 5.19
C LEU A 89 1.49 -8.59 5.95
N THR A 90 1.56 -9.19 7.15
CA THR A 90 2.78 -9.20 7.96
C THR A 90 3.91 -9.92 7.21
N ASP A 91 5.12 -9.37 7.30
CA ASP A 91 6.31 -9.86 6.61
C ASP A 91 6.20 -9.89 5.07
N SER A 92 5.13 -9.31 4.51
CA SER A 92 4.99 -9.25 3.05
C SER A 92 5.90 -8.19 2.43
N MET A 93 6.32 -8.45 1.18
CA MET A 93 7.14 -7.53 0.39
C MET A 93 6.45 -7.17 -0.92
N LEU A 94 6.34 -5.88 -1.19
CA LEU A 94 5.85 -5.33 -2.45
C LEU A 94 6.97 -4.54 -3.11
N GLU A 95 7.35 -4.92 -4.34
CA GLU A 95 8.38 -4.25 -5.12
C GLU A 95 7.84 -3.87 -6.51
N HIS A 96 7.96 -2.57 -6.89
CA HIS A 96 7.39 -2.01 -8.13
C HIS A 96 5.90 -2.29 -8.30
N CYS A 97 5.16 -2.36 -7.21
CA CYS A 97 3.73 -2.68 -7.19
C CYS A 97 2.85 -1.44 -7.17
N SER A 98 1.56 -1.63 -7.45
CA SER A 98 0.54 -0.57 -7.33
C SER A 98 -0.66 -1.08 -6.53
N LEU A 99 -1.09 -0.28 -5.54
CA LEU A 99 -2.34 -0.47 -4.82
C LEU A 99 -3.34 0.66 -5.13
N LEU A 100 -3.24 1.25 -6.30
CA LEU A 100 -4.05 2.38 -6.72
C LEU A 100 -5.54 2.19 -6.43
N GLY A 101 -6.12 3.07 -5.63
CA GLY A 101 -7.54 3.06 -5.27
C GLY A 101 -7.99 1.91 -4.38
N SER A 102 -7.07 1.06 -3.90
CA SER A 102 -7.41 -0.05 -2.99
C SER A 102 -7.63 0.43 -1.56
N THR A 103 -8.39 -0.34 -0.78
CA THR A 103 -8.69 -0.04 0.61
C THR A 103 -8.12 -1.11 1.54
N LEU A 104 -7.33 -0.68 2.52
CA LEU A 104 -6.75 -1.52 3.56
C LEU A 104 -7.35 -1.14 4.92
N SER A 105 -8.40 -1.83 5.33
CA SER A 105 -9.10 -1.58 6.60
C SER A 105 -8.82 -2.69 7.61
N ASP A 106 -8.43 -2.31 8.83
CA ASP A 106 -8.16 -3.25 9.92
C ASP A 106 -7.12 -4.33 9.60
N CYS A 107 -6.22 -4.05 8.64
CA CYS A 107 -5.19 -4.98 8.19
C CYS A 107 -4.05 -5.11 9.20
N ARG A 108 -3.40 -6.28 9.20
CA ARG A 108 -2.13 -6.50 9.88
C ARG A 108 -1.00 -6.25 8.90
N LEU A 109 -0.39 -5.05 8.96
CA LEU A 109 0.59 -4.60 7.98
C LEU A 109 2.05 -4.76 8.44
N ARG A 110 2.33 -5.00 9.73
CA ARG A 110 3.69 -4.90 10.25
C ARG A 110 4.29 -6.23 10.67
N PRO A 111 5.55 -6.48 10.32
CA PRO A 111 6.40 -5.65 9.42
C PRO A 111 5.93 -5.68 7.96
N TRP A 112 6.11 -4.58 7.21
CA TRP A 112 5.69 -4.43 5.82
C TRP A 112 6.81 -3.78 5.00
N THR A 113 7.27 -4.46 3.95
CA THR A 113 8.36 -3.95 3.10
C THR A 113 7.79 -3.43 1.78
N LEU A 114 8.00 -2.13 1.53
CA LEU A 114 7.53 -1.43 0.34
C LEU A 114 8.71 -0.82 -0.42
N ARG A 115 8.87 -1.17 -1.69
CA ARG A 115 9.88 -0.61 -2.58
C ARG A 115 9.25 -0.15 -3.87
N GLU A 116 9.35 1.16 -4.18
CA GLU A 116 8.79 1.76 -5.40
C GLU A 116 7.30 1.42 -5.60
N VAL A 117 6.52 1.50 -4.53
CA VAL A 117 5.09 1.18 -4.55
C VAL A 117 4.26 2.43 -4.79
N ASP A 118 3.25 2.30 -5.63
CA ASP A 118 2.24 3.33 -5.87
C ASP A 118 1.03 3.15 -4.94
N LEU A 119 0.88 4.07 -3.97
CA LEU A 119 -0.19 4.10 -2.98
C LEU A 119 -1.18 5.24 -3.22
N ARG A 120 -1.26 5.78 -4.43
CA ARG A 120 -2.20 6.85 -4.75
C ARG A 120 -3.64 6.41 -4.55
N LEU A 121 -4.46 7.31 -4.01
CA LEU A 121 -5.89 7.06 -3.74
C LEU A 121 -6.14 5.87 -2.79
N THR A 122 -5.12 5.34 -2.13
CA THR A 122 -5.24 4.16 -1.26
C THR A 122 -5.91 4.55 0.06
N GLY A 123 -6.87 3.74 0.50
CA GLY A 123 -7.50 3.85 1.81
C GLY A 123 -6.65 3.19 2.90
N LEU A 124 -5.96 3.99 3.70
CA LEU A 124 -5.11 3.58 4.83
C LEU A 124 -5.59 4.21 6.15
N GLY A 125 -6.85 4.55 6.23
CA GLY A 125 -7.44 5.10 7.45
C GLY A 125 -7.30 4.11 8.62
N HIS A 126 -6.89 4.62 9.79
CA HIS A 126 -6.62 3.85 11.01
C HIS A 126 -5.49 2.79 10.89
N ALA A 127 -4.77 2.72 9.78
CA ALA A 127 -3.70 1.75 9.60
C ALA A 127 -2.55 1.94 10.60
N ASP A 128 -1.99 0.84 11.09
CA ASP A 128 -0.74 0.85 11.86
C ASP A 128 0.45 0.81 10.91
N LEU A 129 1.02 2.01 10.66
CA LEU A 129 2.17 2.25 9.80
C LEU A 129 3.39 2.76 10.60
N ARG A 130 3.44 2.47 11.89
CA ARG A 130 4.56 2.90 12.74
C ARG A 130 5.88 2.35 12.22
N GLU A 131 6.88 3.24 12.12
CA GLU A 131 8.24 2.87 11.70
C GLU A 131 8.33 2.25 10.28
N VAL A 132 7.26 2.29 9.48
CA VAL A 132 7.28 1.79 8.10
C VAL A 132 8.09 2.75 7.22
N ALA A 133 8.91 2.19 6.33
CA ALA A 133 9.66 2.95 5.33
C ALA A 133 8.74 3.29 4.15
N LEU A 134 8.33 4.55 4.07
CA LEU A 134 7.48 5.12 3.02
C LEU A 134 8.23 6.18 2.20
N ALA A 135 9.56 6.24 2.33
CA ALA A 135 10.39 7.25 1.69
C ALA A 135 10.24 7.23 0.17
N GLY A 136 10.00 8.39 -0.42
CA GLY A 136 9.85 8.57 -1.86
C GLY A 136 8.61 7.94 -2.48
N LEU A 137 7.73 7.31 -1.72
CA LEU A 137 6.54 6.66 -2.26
C LEU A 137 5.47 7.67 -2.70
N LYS A 138 4.61 7.23 -3.62
CA LYS A 138 3.48 8.01 -4.13
C LYS A 138 2.25 7.75 -3.26
N LEU A 139 1.88 8.74 -2.45
CA LEU A 139 0.72 8.75 -1.55
C LEU A 139 -0.28 9.86 -1.90
N THR A 140 -0.23 10.35 -3.16
CA THR A 140 -1.13 11.41 -3.62
C THR A 140 -2.58 11.01 -3.39
N GLU A 141 -3.36 11.89 -2.74
CA GLU A 141 -4.77 11.67 -2.39
C GLU A 141 -5.04 10.41 -1.53
N ALA A 142 -4.02 9.84 -0.88
CA ALA A 142 -4.22 8.73 0.03
C ALA A 142 -5.05 9.15 1.25
N ASN A 143 -5.93 8.28 1.72
CA ASN A 143 -6.66 8.49 2.95
C ASN A 143 -5.87 7.92 4.14
N LEU A 144 -5.23 8.81 4.90
CA LEU A 144 -4.44 8.50 6.10
C LEU A 144 -5.14 9.01 7.38
N VAL A 145 -6.46 9.19 7.33
CA VAL A 145 -7.24 9.66 8.49
C VAL A 145 -7.03 8.72 9.67
N GLN A 146 -6.58 9.28 10.81
CA GLN A 146 -6.27 8.54 12.04
C GLN A 146 -5.23 7.42 11.90
N ALA A 147 -4.48 7.36 10.81
CA ALA A 147 -3.37 6.41 10.66
C ALA A 147 -2.28 6.66 11.72
N ASP A 148 -1.68 5.61 12.22
CA ASP A 148 -0.54 5.69 13.12
C ASP A 148 0.78 5.60 12.32
N LEU A 149 1.37 6.75 12.05
CA LEU A 149 2.61 6.95 11.30
C LEU A 149 3.79 7.32 12.20
N ARG A 150 3.72 7.03 13.49
CA ARG A 150 4.79 7.38 14.43
C ARG A 150 6.11 6.75 14.04
N GLY A 151 7.13 7.59 13.95
CA GLY A 151 8.47 7.16 13.56
C GLY A 151 8.60 6.67 12.13
N ALA A 152 7.57 6.78 11.29
CA ALA A 152 7.63 6.41 9.88
C ALA A 152 8.60 7.30 9.10
N ASP A 153 9.29 6.73 8.13
CA ASP A 153 10.09 7.48 7.18
C ASP A 153 9.25 7.85 5.96
N LEU A 154 8.83 9.11 5.88
CA LEU A 154 8.08 9.72 4.78
C LEU A 154 8.96 10.69 3.97
N SER A 155 10.28 10.61 4.14
CA SER A 155 11.19 11.54 3.46
C SER A 155 11.04 11.46 1.94
N GLY A 156 10.87 12.61 1.30
CA GLY A 156 10.66 12.70 -0.14
C GLY A 156 9.36 12.09 -0.68
N ALA A 157 8.47 11.57 0.17
CA ALA A 157 7.18 11.02 -0.26
C ALA A 157 6.26 12.10 -0.87
N ASP A 158 5.39 11.70 -1.78
CA ASP A 158 4.37 12.58 -2.34
C ASP A 158 3.03 12.36 -1.64
N LEU A 159 2.71 13.27 -0.73
CA LEU A 159 1.48 13.31 0.06
C LEU A 159 0.52 14.41 -0.42
N THR A 160 0.67 14.90 -1.66
CA THR A 160 -0.20 15.94 -2.21
C THR A 160 -1.66 15.47 -2.19
N GLY A 161 -2.56 16.27 -1.60
CA GLY A 161 -3.96 15.91 -1.43
C GLY A 161 -4.25 14.80 -0.42
N ALA A 162 -3.24 14.25 0.26
CA ALA A 162 -3.46 13.20 1.27
C ALA A 162 -4.25 13.74 2.47
N ARG A 163 -5.16 12.93 2.99
CA ARG A 163 -6.00 13.27 4.14
C ARG A 163 -5.33 12.79 5.43
N LEU A 164 -4.89 13.75 6.26
CA LEU A 164 -4.14 13.49 7.49
C LEU A 164 -4.93 13.82 8.78
N LEU A 165 -6.25 13.97 8.71
CA LEU A 165 -7.07 14.29 9.87
C LEU A 165 -6.85 13.28 11.01
N GLY A 166 -6.31 13.77 12.13
CA GLY A 166 -6.02 12.95 13.31
C GLY A 166 -4.89 11.94 13.12
N ALA A 167 -4.17 11.95 12.00
CA ALA A 167 -3.00 11.11 11.80
C ALA A 167 -1.93 11.39 12.87
N ARG A 168 -1.24 10.34 13.29
CA ARG A 168 -0.18 10.39 14.30
C ARG A 168 1.18 10.34 13.60
N LEU A 169 1.83 11.48 13.51
CA LEU A 169 3.13 11.66 12.87
C LEU A 169 4.25 11.98 13.88
N GLU A 170 4.03 11.64 15.17
CA GLU A 170 5.04 11.91 16.20
C GLU A 170 6.36 11.18 15.86
N GLY A 171 7.43 11.95 15.75
CA GLY A 171 8.76 11.46 15.42
C GLY A 171 8.95 11.02 13.95
N ALA A 172 7.96 11.16 13.08
CA ALA A 172 8.09 10.84 11.66
C ALA A 172 9.07 11.77 10.92
N ASP A 173 9.70 11.28 9.86
CA ASP A 173 10.55 12.08 8.98
C ASP A 173 9.78 12.49 7.72
N LEU A 174 9.48 13.78 7.59
CA LEU A 174 8.76 14.39 6.47
C LEU A 174 9.65 15.29 5.60
N ARG A 175 10.97 15.22 5.78
CA ARG A 175 11.88 16.10 5.04
C ARG A 175 11.83 15.82 3.54
N GLY A 176 11.69 16.86 2.75
CA GLY A 176 11.54 16.75 1.29
C GLY A 176 10.21 16.16 0.83
N ALA A 177 9.29 15.83 1.75
CA ALA A 177 7.96 15.36 1.37
C ALA A 177 7.16 16.49 0.70
N ARG A 178 6.41 16.15 -0.33
CA ARG A 178 5.42 17.05 -0.94
C ARG A 178 4.07 16.84 -0.25
N LEU A 179 3.52 17.89 0.32
CA LEU A 179 2.27 17.82 1.06
C LEU A 179 1.62 19.20 1.15
N ASP A 180 0.33 19.22 1.44
CA ASP A 180 -0.42 20.42 1.71
C ASP A 180 -0.24 20.79 3.19
N ALA A 181 0.21 22.01 3.44
CA ALA A 181 0.48 22.47 4.81
C ALA A 181 -0.77 22.44 5.71
N ASP A 182 -1.95 22.69 5.13
CA ASP A 182 -3.23 22.61 5.84
C ASP A 182 -3.55 21.19 6.33
N ALA A 183 -3.09 20.15 5.63
CA ALA A 183 -3.27 18.78 6.07
C ALA A 183 -2.47 18.48 7.35
N LEU A 184 -1.29 19.09 7.52
CA LEU A 184 -0.46 18.95 8.73
C LEU A 184 -1.11 19.59 9.96
N VAL A 185 -1.88 20.66 9.79
CA VAL A 185 -2.58 21.33 10.92
C VAL A 185 -3.52 20.38 11.66
N GLN A 186 -4.01 19.35 10.96
CA GLN A 186 -4.96 18.39 11.49
C GLN A 186 -4.30 17.11 12.06
N ALA A 187 -2.97 17.01 11.99
CA ALA A 187 -2.19 15.88 12.44
C ALA A 187 -1.45 16.13 13.76
N ARG A 188 -0.97 15.06 14.40
CA ARG A 188 -0.11 15.14 15.59
C ARG A 188 1.34 15.08 15.17
N LEU A 189 2.12 16.14 15.45
CA LEU A 189 3.45 16.36 14.88
C LEU A 189 4.59 16.38 15.91
N THR A 190 4.34 16.03 17.17
CA THR A 190 5.37 16.15 18.21
C THR A 190 6.66 15.40 17.80
N GLY A 191 7.77 16.13 17.66
CA GLY A 191 9.06 15.58 17.27
C GLY A 191 9.17 15.14 15.80
N ALA A 192 8.15 15.41 14.96
CA ALA A 192 8.27 15.20 13.52
C ALA A 192 9.36 16.09 12.91
N ARG A 193 10.06 15.59 11.92
CA ARG A 193 11.13 16.29 11.21
C ARG A 193 10.60 16.82 9.89
N ILE A 194 10.70 18.11 9.67
CA ILE A 194 10.32 18.80 8.43
C ILE A 194 11.48 19.67 7.95
N ASP A 195 11.47 20.02 6.67
CA ASP A 195 12.38 21.06 6.14
C ASP A 195 11.86 22.47 6.41
N VAL A 196 12.73 23.46 6.13
CA VAL A 196 12.43 24.88 6.40
C VAL A 196 11.25 25.37 5.56
N ASP A 197 11.16 24.97 4.28
CA ASP A 197 10.07 25.38 3.39
C ASP A 197 8.72 24.86 3.89
N THR A 198 8.67 23.64 4.34
CA THR A 198 7.48 23.02 4.94
C THR A 198 7.13 23.73 6.26
N ALA A 199 8.13 24.09 7.08
CA ALA A 199 7.90 24.83 8.33
C ALA A 199 7.28 26.21 8.07
N ILE A 200 7.76 26.94 7.06
CA ILE A 200 7.21 28.25 6.67
C ILE A 200 5.75 28.11 6.22
N ARG A 201 5.47 27.15 5.34
CA ARG A 201 4.09 26.91 4.86
C ARG A 201 3.17 26.48 5.99
N PHE A 202 3.63 25.64 6.90
CA PHE A 202 2.88 25.20 8.07
C PHE A 202 2.58 26.38 9.02
N ALA A 203 3.57 27.26 9.27
CA ALA A 203 3.36 28.48 10.08
C ALA A 203 2.31 29.39 9.43
N ALA A 204 2.37 29.59 8.11
CA ALA A 204 1.41 30.40 7.37
C ALA A 204 -0.01 29.81 7.44
N ALA A 205 -0.15 28.48 7.31
CA ALA A 205 -1.43 27.76 7.44
C ALA A 205 -2.04 27.89 8.85
N ASN A 206 -1.19 28.12 9.88
CA ASN A 206 -1.62 28.43 11.23
C ASN A 206 -1.80 29.95 11.47
N GLY A 207 -1.83 30.78 10.43
CA GLY A 207 -2.04 32.21 10.52
C GLY A 207 -0.83 33.03 11.01
N LEU A 208 0.37 32.41 11.09
CA LEU A 208 1.58 33.10 11.49
C LEU A 208 2.24 33.80 10.28
N ARG A 209 2.88 34.94 10.55
CA ARG A 209 3.75 35.62 9.58
C ARG A 209 5.20 35.25 9.91
N VAL A 210 5.90 34.63 8.96
CA VAL A 210 7.30 34.29 9.12
C VAL A 210 8.15 35.45 8.58
N ASP A 211 8.95 36.07 9.43
CA ASP A 211 9.97 37.03 9.02
C ASP A 211 11.30 36.31 8.88
N LEU A 212 11.81 36.24 7.65
CA LEU A 212 13.06 35.56 7.34
C LEU A 212 14.32 36.40 7.60
N GLY A 213 14.17 37.58 8.23
CA GLY A 213 15.26 38.52 8.59
C GLY A 213 16.21 38.79 7.40
N ARG A 214 16.15 39.95 6.79
CA ARG A 214 17.15 40.38 5.78
C ARG A 214 18.34 41.00 6.48
#